data_8a0b55d520c58aeb9f0ebc2d56c3b21b
#
_entry.id   8a0b55d520c58aeb9f0ebc2d56c3b21b
#
_cell.length_a   1.000
_cell.length_b   1.000
_cell.length_c   1.000
_cell.angle_alpha   90.00
_cell.angle_beta   90.00
_cell.angle_gamma   90.00
#
_symmetry.space_group_name_H-M   'P 1'
#
loop_
_entity.id
_entity.type
_entity.pdbx_description
1 polymer ?
#
loop_
_entity_poly.entity_id
_entity_poly.type
_entity_poly.pdbx_seq_one_letter_code
_entity_poly.pdbx_strand_id
1 'polypeptide(L)'
;GTITSVENNKAKVFNGLFADCCDPKNPTYPGASKIYNNEVCSNWFMCLVYCDKSIVDFKIHGPSIMAYLEYMNEEKIYMSDENWEKEYGLHYDVAIEILEQKMTEDDRLYCTEHMHRYKSLVRMQFKRKRSFKESLNVR
;
A
#
# COMPACT_ATOMS: atom_id res chain seq x y z
N GLY A 1 -3.53 10.91 2.17
CA GLY A 1 -4.14 10.81 0.85
C GLY A 1 -5.60 11.19 0.82
N THR A 2 -6.10 11.43 -0.34
CA THR A 2 -7.52 11.73 -0.58
C THR A 2 -8.24 10.47 -0.99
N ILE A 3 -9.34 10.16 -0.32
CA ILE A 3 -10.20 9.03 -0.67
C ILE A 3 -11.33 9.58 -1.54
N THR A 4 -11.41 9.10 -2.77
CA THR A 4 -12.40 9.55 -3.74
C THR A 4 -12.67 8.47 -4.77
N SER A 5 -13.74 8.63 -5.55
CA SER A 5 -14.00 7.75 -6.69
C SER A 5 -13.08 8.12 -7.85
N VAL A 6 -12.48 7.11 -8.47
CA VAL A 6 -11.64 7.30 -9.66
C VAL A 6 -12.44 7.90 -10.82
N GLU A 7 -13.72 7.60 -10.91
CA GLU A 7 -14.61 8.13 -11.95
C GLU A 7 -14.75 9.64 -11.93
N ASN A 8 -14.61 10.26 -10.76
CA ASN A 8 -14.70 11.69 -10.60
C ASN A 8 -13.43 12.43 -10.95
N ASN A 9 -12.33 11.73 -11.19
CA ASN A 9 -11.05 12.30 -11.51
C ASN A 9 -10.70 12.01 -12.96
N LYS A 10 -10.94 13.02 -13.82
CA LYS A 10 -10.65 12.89 -15.25
C LYS A 10 -9.20 13.17 -15.60
N ALA A 11 -8.36 13.56 -14.65
CA ALA A 11 -6.95 13.78 -14.88
C ALA A 11 -6.26 12.44 -15.14
N LYS A 12 -5.09 12.49 -15.77
CA LYS A 12 -4.27 11.30 -15.99
C LYS A 12 -3.88 10.69 -14.65
N VAL A 13 -4.22 9.43 -14.43
CA VAL A 13 -4.01 8.73 -13.19
C VAL A 13 -3.08 7.54 -13.42
N PHE A 14 -2.13 7.34 -12.51
CA PHE A 14 -1.22 6.19 -12.52
C PHE A 14 -1.73 5.15 -11.53
N ASN A 15 -2.06 3.98 -12.04
CA ASN A 15 -2.66 2.92 -11.24
C ASN A 15 -1.63 2.24 -10.34
N GLY A 16 -1.98 2.07 -9.08
CA GLY A 16 -1.16 1.37 -8.11
C GLY A 16 -1.94 0.26 -7.41
N LEU A 17 -1.22 -0.58 -6.69
CA LEU A 17 -1.81 -1.71 -5.98
C LEU A 17 -2.69 -1.24 -4.81
N PHE A 18 -2.24 -0.25 -4.06
CA PHE A 18 -2.92 0.24 -2.86
C PHE A 18 -3.61 1.59 -3.04
N ALA A 19 -3.21 2.34 -4.04
CA ALA A 19 -3.77 3.64 -4.37
C ALA A 19 -3.37 4.03 -5.78
N ASP A 20 -4.16 4.88 -6.41
CA ASP A 20 -3.75 5.50 -7.65
C ASP A 20 -3.10 6.85 -7.34
N CYS A 21 -2.30 7.36 -8.26
CA CYS A 21 -1.58 8.61 -8.07
C CYS A 21 -1.79 9.55 -9.26
N CYS A 22 -2.11 10.81 -8.99
CA CYS A 22 -2.26 11.82 -10.04
C CYS A 22 -0.94 12.53 -10.37
N ASP A 23 0.09 12.38 -9.54
CA ASP A 23 1.39 13.02 -9.78
C ASP A 23 2.54 12.19 -9.18
N PRO A 24 2.91 11.06 -9.82
CA PRO A 24 3.89 10.13 -9.25
C PRO A 24 5.33 10.66 -9.26
N LYS A 25 5.58 11.78 -9.93
CA LYS A 25 6.91 12.39 -9.94
C LYS A 25 7.13 13.40 -8.82
N ASN A 26 6.07 13.80 -8.14
CA ASN A 26 6.13 14.79 -7.06
C ASN A 26 5.46 14.27 -5.78
N PRO A 27 6.01 13.20 -5.18
CA PRO A 27 5.46 12.67 -3.94
C PRO A 27 5.58 13.69 -2.79
N THR A 28 4.58 13.73 -1.92
CA THR A 28 4.53 14.69 -0.80
C THR A 28 4.59 14.03 0.56
N TYR A 29 4.82 12.73 0.64
CA TYR A 29 4.98 12.06 1.93
C TYR A 29 6.28 12.51 2.63
N PRO A 30 6.35 12.47 3.97
CA PRO A 30 7.55 12.87 4.70
C PRO A 30 8.78 12.08 4.27
N GLY A 31 9.87 12.76 3.97
CA GLY A 31 11.11 12.16 3.50
C GLY A 31 11.14 11.85 2.00
N ALA A 32 10.10 12.21 1.27
CA ALA A 32 10.06 12.01 -0.18
C ALA A 32 11.12 12.87 -0.88
N SER A 33 11.78 12.26 -1.86
CA SER A 33 12.71 12.97 -2.74
C SER A 33 12.07 13.21 -4.09
N LYS A 34 12.47 14.33 -4.72
CA LYS A 34 12.03 14.59 -6.09
C LYS A 34 12.54 13.51 -7.02
N ILE A 35 11.68 13.05 -7.92
CA ILE A 35 11.99 11.95 -8.83
C ILE A 35 12.35 12.51 -10.20
N TYR A 36 13.45 12.02 -10.76
CA TYR A 36 14.00 12.48 -12.04
C TYR A 36 14.02 11.37 -13.08
N ASN A 37 14.33 11.71 -14.33
CA ASN A 37 14.66 10.76 -15.41
C ASN A 37 13.54 9.78 -15.77
N ASN A 38 12.29 10.24 -15.86
CA ASN A 38 11.13 9.42 -16.19
C ASN A 38 10.79 8.33 -15.18
N GLU A 39 11.50 8.27 -14.06
CA GLU A 39 11.13 7.40 -12.97
C GLU A 39 9.88 7.91 -12.27
N VAL A 40 9.16 7.00 -11.63
CA VAL A 40 7.96 7.32 -10.86
C VAL A 40 8.12 6.80 -9.43
N CYS A 41 7.36 7.39 -8.51
CA CYS A 41 7.37 6.98 -7.12
C CYS A 41 7.03 5.49 -6.99
N SER A 42 7.87 4.74 -6.26
CA SER A 42 7.66 3.32 -6.00
C SER A 42 7.25 3.01 -4.57
N ASN A 43 7.05 4.02 -3.75
CA ASN A 43 6.66 3.84 -2.36
C ASN A 43 5.13 3.75 -2.23
N TRP A 44 4.62 2.61 -2.58
CA TRP A 44 3.20 2.33 -2.83
C TRP A 44 2.29 2.51 -1.63
N PHE A 45 2.80 2.29 -0.43
CA PHE A 45 1.95 2.34 0.76
C PHE A 45 1.95 3.72 1.44
N MET A 46 3.03 4.46 1.33
CA MET A 46 3.10 5.81 1.88
C MET A 46 2.09 6.75 1.23
N CYS A 47 1.66 6.44 0.01
CA CYS A 47 0.63 7.21 -0.68
C CYS A 47 -0.69 7.25 0.07
N LEU A 48 -1.04 6.17 0.79
CA LEU A 48 -2.33 6.07 1.47
C LEU A 48 -2.51 7.12 2.57
N VAL A 49 -1.44 7.52 3.23
CA VAL A 49 -1.52 8.31 4.46
C VAL A 49 -0.90 9.68 4.29
N TYR A 50 0.27 9.72 3.71
CA TYR A 50 1.12 10.91 3.76
C TYR A 50 1.16 11.68 2.45
N CYS A 51 0.72 11.10 1.34
CA CYS A 51 0.77 11.77 0.06
C CYS A 51 -0.60 12.28 -0.35
N ASP A 52 -0.71 13.57 -0.60
CA ASP A 52 -1.95 14.20 -1.03
C ASP A 52 -2.27 13.97 -2.52
N LYS A 53 -1.38 13.29 -3.24
CA LYS A 53 -1.56 12.93 -4.65
C LYS A 53 -2.26 11.59 -4.84
N SER A 54 -2.51 10.85 -3.75
CA SER A 54 -3.12 9.54 -3.85
C SER A 54 -4.63 9.60 -3.98
N ILE A 55 -5.16 8.63 -4.72
CA ILE A 55 -6.59 8.41 -4.92
C ILE A 55 -6.88 6.96 -4.54
N VAL A 56 -7.80 6.76 -3.59
CA VAL A 56 -8.14 5.42 -3.11
C VAL A 56 -9.62 5.15 -3.34
N ASP A 57 -9.92 4.09 -4.08
CA ASP A 57 -11.26 3.56 -4.25
C ASP A 57 -11.31 2.18 -3.60
N PHE A 58 -12.19 1.98 -2.61
CA PHE A 58 -12.19 0.74 -1.82
C PHE A 58 -12.55 -0.51 -2.63
N LYS A 59 -13.28 -0.38 -3.72
CA LYS A 59 -13.56 -1.53 -4.58
C LYS A 59 -12.38 -1.90 -5.47
N ILE A 60 -11.53 -0.93 -5.78
CA ILE A 60 -10.34 -1.15 -6.59
C ILE A 60 -9.15 -1.52 -5.71
N HIS A 61 -8.90 -0.75 -4.66
CA HIS A 61 -7.70 -0.86 -3.84
C HIS A 61 -7.90 -1.62 -2.52
N GLY A 62 -9.14 -1.67 -2.03
CA GLY A 62 -9.44 -2.30 -0.74
C GLY A 62 -9.03 -3.76 -0.64
N PRO A 63 -9.32 -4.60 -1.65
CA PRO A 63 -8.89 -6.00 -1.62
C PRO A 63 -7.39 -6.16 -1.48
N SER A 64 -6.60 -5.32 -2.12
CA SER A 64 -5.13 -5.33 -2.00
C SER A 64 -4.67 -4.88 -0.62
N ILE A 65 -5.31 -3.86 -0.06
CA ILE A 65 -5.00 -3.36 1.30
C ILE A 65 -5.27 -4.47 2.32
N MET A 66 -6.39 -5.15 2.17
CA MET A 66 -6.76 -6.26 3.06
C MET A 66 -5.81 -7.46 2.90
N ALA A 67 -5.40 -7.77 1.68
CA ALA A 67 -4.41 -8.81 1.41
C ALA A 67 -3.05 -8.46 2.04
N TYR A 68 -2.67 -7.20 2.02
CA TYR A 68 -1.45 -6.73 2.68
C TYR A 68 -1.53 -6.84 4.19
N LEU A 69 -2.68 -6.50 4.77
CA LEU A 69 -2.91 -6.66 6.20
C LEU A 69 -2.71 -8.13 6.61
N GLU A 70 -3.26 -9.05 5.86
CA GLU A 70 -3.09 -10.48 6.11
C GLU A 70 -1.63 -10.91 5.96
N TYR A 71 -0.94 -10.43 4.94
CA TYR A 71 0.49 -10.67 4.74
C TYR A 71 1.31 -10.19 5.95
N MET A 72 1.03 -8.99 6.44
CA MET A 72 1.73 -8.44 7.61
C MET A 72 1.48 -9.31 8.85
N ASN A 73 0.26 -9.81 9.04
CA ASN A 73 -0.05 -10.73 10.13
C ASN A 73 0.71 -12.06 10.02
N GLU A 74 0.83 -12.60 8.83
CA GLU A 74 1.60 -13.83 8.59
C GLU A 74 3.08 -13.63 8.90
N GLU A 75 3.62 -12.47 8.58
CA GLU A 75 5.03 -12.16 8.83
C GLU A 75 5.39 -12.06 10.30
N LYS A 76 4.43 -11.83 11.18
CA LYS A 76 4.66 -11.84 12.64
C LYS A 76 5.22 -13.18 13.14
N ILE A 77 4.90 -14.26 12.46
CA ILE A 77 5.33 -15.61 12.83
C ILE A 77 6.85 -15.77 12.62
N TYR A 78 7.40 -15.07 11.64
CA TYR A 78 8.79 -15.23 11.19
C TYR A 78 9.72 -14.13 11.66
N MET A 79 9.21 -13.11 12.34
CA MET A 79 9.98 -11.95 12.76
C MET A 79 9.88 -11.72 14.25
N SER A 80 10.91 -11.12 14.85
CA SER A 80 10.79 -10.61 16.21
C SER A 80 9.78 -9.47 16.26
N ASP A 81 9.16 -9.26 17.40
CA ASP A 81 8.19 -8.16 17.59
C ASP A 81 8.81 -6.81 17.27
N GLU A 82 10.04 -6.59 17.68
CA GLU A 82 10.77 -5.35 17.42
C GLU A 82 10.97 -5.11 15.92
N ASN A 83 11.45 -6.13 15.20
CA ASN A 83 11.69 -6.03 13.76
C ASN A 83 10.39 -5.87 13.00
N TRP A 84 9.34 -6.59 13.39
CA TRP A 84 8.03 -6.48 12.74
C TRP A 84 7.46 -5.08 12.90
N GLU A 85 7.50 -4.53 14.11
CA GLU A 85 7.00 -3.17 14.39
C GLU A 85 7.77 -2.13 13.58
N LYS A 86 9.07 -2.27 13.49
CA LYS A 86 9.92 -1.38 12.70
C LYS A 86 9.62 -1.43 11.22
N GLU A 87 9.39 -2.63 10.67
CA GLU A 87 9.17 -2.83 9.24
C GLU A 87 7.71 -2.54 8.85
N TYR A 88 6.74 -2.99 9.63
CA TYR A 88 5.33 -3.00 9.26
C TYR A 88 4.41 -2.19 10.18
N GLY A 89 4.85 -1.82 11.37
CA GLY A 89 3.96 -1.27 12.38
C GLY A 89 3.09 -0.11 11.90
N LEU A 90 3.71 0.86 11.25
CA LEU A 90 3.00 2.02 10.71
C LEU A 90 2.00 1.61 9.61
N HIS A 91 2.42 0.78 8.69
CA HIS A 91 1.57 0.30 7.61
C HIS A 91 0.37 -0.48 8.16
N TYR A 92 0.62 -1.30 9.16
CA TYR A 92 -0.42 -2.09 9.81
C TYR A 92 -1.48 -1.20 10.46
N ASP A 93 -1.05 -0.21 11.23
CA ASP A 93 -1.96 0.73 11.89
C ASP A 93 -2.81 1.49 10.90
N VAL A 94 -2.23 1.89 9.80
CA VAL A 94 -2.93 2.59 8.71
C VAL A 94 -3.96 1.67 8.04
N ALA A 95 -3.58 0.44 7.75
CA ALA A 95 -4.49 -0.52 7.14
C ALA A 95 -5.69 -0.81 8.05
N ILE A 96 -5.44 -0.95 9.36
CA ILE A 96 -6.50 -1.15 10.36
C ILE A 96 -7.41 0.08 10.43
N GLU A 97 -6.85 1.28 10.44
CA GLU A 97 -7.64 2.51 10.47
C GLU A 97 -8.55 2.62 9.25
N ILE A 98 -8.03 2.33 8.06
CA ILE A 98 -8.83 2.33 6.84
C ILE A 98 -9.97 1.33 6.95
N LEU A 99 -9.66 0.12 7.38
CA LEU A 99 -10.63 -0.96 7.50
C LEU A 99 -11.75 -0.63 8.50
N GLU A 100 -11.39 -0.12 9.66
CA GLU A 100 -12.33 0.11 10.76
C GLU A 100 -13.06 1.44 10.69
N GLN A 101 -12.36 2.51 10.24
CA GLN A 101 -12.88 3.87 10.33
C GLN A 101 -13.38 4.43 9.00
N LYS A 102 -12.88 3.93 7.88
CA LYS A 102 -13.18 4.53 6.57
C LYS A 102 -14.02 3.63 5.66
N MET A 103 -13.91 2.34 5.78
CA MET A 103 -14.72 1.40 5.01
C MET A 103 -16.08 1.20 5.66
N THR A 104 -17.11 1.10 4.81
CA THR A 104 -18.43 0.62 5.27
C THR A 104 -18.38 -0.89 5.47
N GLU A 105 -19.43 -1.44 6.09
CA GLU A 105 -19.57 -2.89 6.22
C GLU A 105 -19.60 -3.57 4.84
N ASP A 106 -20.30 -2.98 3.89
CA ASP A 106 -20.37 -3.50 2.52
C ASP A 106 -18.98 -3.46 1.83
N ASP A 107 -18.22 -2.41 2.05
CA ASP A 107 -16.85 -2.32 1.53
C ASP A 107 -15.98 -3.46 2.09
N ARG A 108 -16.06 -3.70 3.41
CA ARG A 108 -15.29 -4.77 4.05
C ARG A 108 -15.67 -6.14 3.52
N LEU A 109 -16.95 -6.38 3.35
CA LEU A 109 -17.45 -7.65 2.80
C LEU A 109 -16.94 -7.87 1.37
N TYR A 110 -17.06 -6.85 0.53
CA TYR A 110 -16.54 -6.89 -0.84
C TYR A 110 -15.06 -7.19 -0.87
N CYS A 111 -14.27 -6.49 -0.05
CA CYS A 111 -12.82 -6.67 0.00
C CYS A 111 -12.45 -8.07 0.48
N THR A 112 -13.16 -8.60 1.47
CA THR A 112 -12.92 -9.95 1.98
C THR A 112 -13.17 -11.00 0.89
N GLU A 113 -14.22 -10.83 0.11
CA GLU A 113 -14.55 -11.76 -0.98
C GLU A 113 -13.54 -11.74 -2.11
N HIS A 114 -12.90 -10.61 -2.34
CA HIS A 114 -12.00 -10.42 -3.49
C HIS A 114 -10.51 -10.42 -3.14
N MET A 115 -10.15 -10.41 -1.86
CA MET A 115 -8.74 -10.30 -1.43
C MET A 115 -7.85 -11.44 -1.92
N HIS A 116 -8.42 -12.62 -2.13
CA HIS A 116 -7.64 -13.78 -2.57
C HIS A 116 -6.87 -13.56 -3.87
N ARG A 117 -7.43 -12.77 -4.77
CA ARG A 117 -6.81 -12.45 -6.05
C ARG A 117 -5.50 -11.69 -5.89
N TYR A 118 -5.36 -10.98 -4.78
CA TYR A 118 -4.25 -10.07 -4.55
C TYR A 118 -3.19 -10.60 -3.60
N LYS A 119 -3.45 -11.71 -2.93
CA LYS A 119 -2.49 -12.31 -1.99
C LYS A 119 -1.15 -12.63 -2.64
N SER A 120 -1.18 -13.25 -3.80
CA SER A 120 0.03 -13.61 -4.55
C SER A 120 0.79 -12.38 -5.02
N LEU A 121 0.08 -11.37 -5.49
CA LEU A 121 0.68 -10.11 -5.94
C LEU A 121 1.37 -9.38 -4.79
N VAL A 122 0.71 -9.31 -3.64
CA VAL A 122 1.28 -8.68 -2.44
C VAL A 122 2.53 -9.44 -1.99
N ARG A 123 2.45 -10.75 -1.87
CA ARG A 123 3.61 -11.58 -1.50
C ARG A 123 4.78 -11.39 -2.44
N MET A 124 4.52 -11.39 -3.73
CA MET A 124 5.55 -11.25 -4.75
C MET A 124 6.27 -9.91 -4.60
N GLN A 125 5.52 -8.85 -4.39
CA GLN A 125 6.06 -7.51 -4.27
C GLN A 125 6.94 -7.33 -3.03
N PHE A 126 6.47 -7.76 -1.87
CA PHE A 126 7.21 -7.60 -0.62
C PHE A 126 8.32 -8.62 -0.45
N LYS A 127 8.15 -9.82 -0.95
CA LYS A 127 9.19 -10.84 -0.96
C LYS A 127 10.38 -10.42 -1.83
N ARG A 128 10.13 -9.80 -2.98
CA ARG A 128 11.21 -9.25 -3.82
C ARG A 128 12.00 -8.17 -3.10
N LYS A 129 11.33 -7.27 -2.39
CA LYS A 129 11.97 -6.22 -1.59
C LYS A 129 12.87 -6.82 -0.53
N ARG A 130 12.38 -7.84 0.17
CA ARG A 130 13.16 -8.54 1.19
C ARG A 130 14.39 -9.21 0.60
N SER A 131 14.24 -9.97 -0.46
CA SER A 131 15.35 -10.67 -1.12
C SER A 131 16.43 -9.70 -1.60
N PHE A 132 16.04 -8.54 -2.11
CA PHE A 132 16.98 -7.51 -2.50
C PHE A 132 17.76 -6.96 -1.32
N LYS A 133 17.08 -6.64 -0.22
CA LYS A 133 17.72 -6.17 1.02
C LYS A 133 18.68 -7.23 1.59
N GLU A 134 18.27 -8.49 1.60
CA GLU A 134 19.08 -9.59 2.08
C GLU A 134 20.36 -9.75 1.22
N SER A 135 20.25 -9.64 -0.09
CA SER A 135 21.40 -9.74 -0.98
C SER A 135 22.41 -8.61 -0.77
N LEU A 136 21.96 -7.43 -0.37
CA LEU A 136 22.84 -6.31 -0.04
C LEU A 136 23.54 -6.49 1.31
N ASN A 137 23.00 -7.29 2.20
CA ASN A 137 23.51 -7.49 3.55
C ASN A 137 24.36 -8.76 3.69
N VAL A 138 24.39 -9.61 2.70
CA VAL A 138 25.16 -10.86 2.67
C VAL A 138 26.59 -10.58 2.26
N ARG A 139 27.38 -9.97 3.12
CA ARG A 139 28.80 -9.75 2.83
C ARG A 139 29.63 -9.76 4.09
#